data_59c99712dedae650bfb10a31014477ab
#
_entry.id   59c99712dedae650bfb10a31014477ab
#
_cell.length_a   1.000
_cell.length_b   1.000
_cell.length_c   1.000
_cell.angle_alpha   90.00
_cell.angle_beta   90.00
_cell.angle_gamma   90.00
#
_symmetry.space_group_name_H-M   'P 1'
#
loop_
_entity.id
_entity.type
_entity.pdbx_description
1 polymer ?
#
loop_
_entity_poly.entity_id
_entity_poly.type
_entity_poly.pdbx_seq_one_letter_code
_entity_poly.pdbx_strand_id
1 'polypeptide(L)'
;YTLALNIAPRAIPALMNRAALYLELGKDDLARIDYSLVLDIESDNQEALLMRAYIYMRQRNYNFAKSDYERLLKLAPRSYNGRLGLATLEQKEGKYEAALSILNAMIAEKGEEATRLTTQQYAVLYVARAGVEQDMKHVDLAMMDLEEAIKLDASQTEAYLIRGQIYLSQKKKELAKRDFEKAISLGVPQGDLRDLLLQCK
;
A
#
# COMPACT_ATOMS: atom_id res chain seq x y z
N TYR A 1 -19.42 -13.09 -15.39
CA TYR A 1 -19.83 -13.25 -13.97
C TYR A 1 -21.29 -12.81 -13.75
N THR A 2 -21.77 -11.72 -14.35
CA THR A 2 -23.17 -11.26 -14.20
C THR A 2 -24.19 -12.33 -14.57
N LEU A 3 -23.99 -13.06 -15.66
CA LEU A 3 -24.87 -14.18 -16.04
C LEU A 3 -24.85 -15.33 -15.02
N ALA A 4 -23.68 -15.65 -14.47
CA ALA A 4 -23.57 -16.67 -13.41
C ALA A 4 -24.33 -16.24 -12.15
N LEU A 5 -24.27 -14.96 -11.79
CA LEU A 5 -24.97 -14.41 -10.64
C LEU A 5 -26.48 -14.26 -10.85
N ASN A 6 -26.97 -14.20 -12.09
CA ASN A 6 -28.39 -14.31 -12.40
C ASN A 6 -28.97 -15.69 -12.07
N ILE A 7 -28.11 -16.76 -12.17
CA ILE A 7 -28.49 -18.13 -11.87
C ILE A 7 -28.26 -18.44 -10.38
N ALA A 8 -27.13 -18.00 -9.83
CA ALA A 8 -26.72 -18.20 -8.44
C ALA A 8 -26.26 -16.87 -7.79
N PRO A 9 -27.21 -16.02 -7.32
CA PRO A 9 -26.90 -14.67 -6.83
C PRO A 9 -25.93 -14.63 -5.65
N ARG A 10 -25.76 -15.75 -4.95
CA ARG A 10 -24.88 -15.89 -3.76
C ARG A 10 -23.62 -16.70 -4.03
N ALA A 11 -23.24 -16.86 -5.27
CA ALA A 11 -22.00 -17.58 -5.64
C ALA A 11 -20.78 -16.71 -5.29
N ILE A 12 -20.17 -16.96 -4.14
CA ILE A 12 -19.02 -16.20 -3.62
C ILE A 12 -17.90 -16.06 -4.66
N PRO A 13 -17.42 -17.12 -5.32
CA PRO A 13 -16.37 -16.97 -6.33
C PRO A 13 -16.75 -16.04 -7.49
N ALA A 14 -18.03 -16.02 -7.88
CA ALA A 14 -18.51 -15.15 -8.96
C ALA A 14 -18.57 -13.68 -8.49
N LEU A 15 -18.98 -13.42 -7.23
CA LEU A 15 -18.97 -12.09 -6.61
C LEU A 15 -17.53 -11.59 -6.47
N MET A 16 -16.62 -12.40 -5.93
CA MET A 16 -15.20 -12.02 -5.75
C MET A 16 -14.55 -11.66 -7.08
N ASN A 17 -14.70 -12.50 -8.10
CA ASN A 17 -14.13 -12.25 -9.42
C ASN A 17 -14.75 -11.01 -10.09
N ARG A 18 -16.07 -10.78 -9.93
CA ARG A 18 -16.70 -9.59 -10.48
C ARG A 18 -16.23 -8.32 -9.77
N ALA A 19 -16.09 -8.37 -8.46
CA ALA A 19 -15.55 -7.28 -7.66
C ALA A 19 -14.13 -6.91 -8.08
N ALA A 20 -13.24 -7.91 -8.25
CA ALA A 20 -11.88 -7.69 -8.73
C ALA A 20 -11.86 -7.01 -10.11
N LEU A 21 -12.69 -7.49 -11.04
CA LEU A 21 -12.82 -6.86 -12.37
C LEU A 21 -13.35 -5.42 -12.29
N TYR A 22 -14.30 -5.13 -11.39
CA TYR A 22 -14.76 -3.77 -11.17
C TYR A 22 -13.66 -2.86 -10.65
N LEU A 23 -12.77 -3.35 -9.78
CA LEU A 23 -11.60 -2.60 -9.32
C LEU A 23 -10.63 -2.28 -10.46
N GLU A 24 -10.33 -3.24 -11.33
CA GLU A 24 -9.49 -3.03 -12.52
C GLU A 24 -10.09 -1.96 -13.45
N LEU A 25 -11.41 -1.90 -13.54
CA LEU A 25 -12.14 -0.92 -14.34
C LEU A 25 -12.35 0.43 -13.62
N GLY A 26 -11.81 0.61 -12.42
CA GLY A 26 -12.00 1.81 -11.59
C GLY A 26 -13.42 2.02 -11.07
N LYS A 27 -14.24 0.97 -11.06
CA LYS A 27 -15.64 0.99 -10.59
C LYS A 27 -15.72 0.60 -9.11
N ASP A 28 -15.09 1.40 -8.27
CA ASP A 28 -14.91 1.11 -6.83
C ASP A 28 -16.22 0.85 -6.09
N ASP A 29 -17.29 1.60 -6.36
CA ASP A 29 -18.58 1.41 -5.70
C ASP A 29 -19.22 0.06 -6.02
N LEU A 30 -19.11 -0.41 -7.27
CA LEU A 30 -19.63 -1.72 -7.67
C LEU A 30 -18.80 -2.84 -7.03
N ALA A 31 -17.49 -2.70 -7.01
CA ALA A 31 -16.61 -3.64 -6.32
C ALA A 31 -16.93 -3.73 -4.81
N ARG A 32 -17.11 -2.58 -4.16
CA ARG A 32 -17.47 -2.50 -2.75
C ARG A 32 -18.78 -3.21 -2.43
N ILE A 33 -19.79 -3.06 -3.30
CA ILE A 33 -21.08 -3.74 -3.15
C ILE A 33 -20.89 -5.26 -3.22
N ASP A 34 -20.15 -5.77 -4.20
CA ASP A 34 -19.93 -7.21 -4.34
C ASP A 34 -19.14 -7.78 -3.16
N TYR A 35 -18.07 -7.11 -2.69
CA TYR A 35 -17.38 -7.56 -1.48
C TYR A 35 -18.28 -7.49 -0.23
N SER A 36 -19.20 -6.53 -0.15
CA SER A 36 -20.17 -6.49 0.95
C SER A 36 -21.13 -7.66 0.89
N LEU A 37 -21.63 -8.04 -0.30
CA LEU A 37 -22.44 -9.24 -0.48
C LEU A 37 -21.70 -10.53 -0.08
N VAL A 38 -20.39 -10.62 -0.38
CA VAL A 38 -19.58 -11.74 0.10
C VAL A 38 -19.56 -11.76 1.62
N LEU A 39 -19.36 -10.62 2.28
CA LEU A 39 -19.31 -10.53 3.75
C LEU A 39 -20.65 -10.72 4.43
N ASP A 40 -21.77 -10.52 3.72
CA ASP A 40 -23.12 -10.88 4.18
C ASP A 40 -23.34 -12.41 4.18
N ILE A 41 -22.59 -13.14 3.34
CA ILE A 41 -22.65 -14.61 3.22
C ILE A 41 -21.61 -15.25 4.13
N GLU A 42 -20.37 -14.81 4.03
CA GLU A 42 -19.19 -15.24 4.80
C GLU A 42 -18.56 -14.03 5.50
N SER A 43 -19.04 -13.77 6.69
CA SER A 43 -18.65 -12.58 7.44
C SER A 43 -17.15 -12.51 7.81
N ASP A 44 -16.44 -13.61 7.78
CA ASP A 44 -15.02 -13.78 8.09
C ASP A 44 -14.13 -14.00 6.85
N ASN A 45 -14.67 -13.74 5.65
CA ASN A 45 -13.90 -13.82 4.42
C ASN A 45 -12.80 -12.75 4.41
N GLN A 46 -11.56 -13.19 4.65
CA GLN A 46 -10.39 -12.33 4.85
C GLN A 46 -10.06 -11.48 3.62
N GLU A 47 -10.21 -12.06 2.42
CA GLU A 47 -9.95 -11.36 1.16
C GLU A 47 -10.98 -10.26 0.92
N ALA A 48 -12.25 -10.55 1.15
CA ALA A 48 -13.32 -9.55 1.02
C ALA A 48 -13.14 -8.39 2.02
N LEU A 49 -12.76 -8.68 3.27
CA LEU A 49 -12.44 -7.65 4.27
C LEU A 49 -11.26 -6.77 3.79
N LEU A 50 -10.17 -7.40 3.34
CA LEU A 50 -8.99 -6.68 2.85
C LEU A 50 -9.32 -5.76 1.68
N MET A 51 -10.02 -6.31 0.67
CA MET A 51 -10.31 -5.56 -0.55
C MET A 51 -11.34 -4.46 -0.33
N ARG A 52 -12.33 -4.68 0.56
CA ARG A 52 -13.28 -3.64 0.91
C ARG A 52 -12.63 -2.52 1.73
N ALA A 53 -11.73 -2.86 2.65
CA ALA A 53 -10.93 -1.87 3.37
C ALA A 53 -10.07 -1.02 2.40
N TYR A 54 -9.44 -1.66 1.42
CA TYR A 54 -8.68 -0.96 0.38
C TYR A 54 -9.56 0.03 -0.42
N ILE A 55 -10.77 -0.36 -0.78
CA ILE A 55 -11.72 0.53 -1.47
C ILE A 55 -12.09 1.71 -0.57
N TYR A 56 -12.40 1.46 0.70
CA TYR A 56 -12.69 2.53 1.66
C TYR A 56 -11.51 3.50 1.84
N MET A 57 -10.28 3.01 1.82
CA MET A 57 -9.07 3.86 1.82
C MET A 57 -9.03 4.79 0.62
N ARG A 58 -9.28 4.28 -0.60
CA ARG A 58 -9.34 5.09 -1.82
C ARG A 58 -10.43 6.16 -1.76
N GLN A 59 -11.56 5.84 -1.15
CA GLN A 59 -12.71 6.74 -0.95
C GLN A 59 -12.54 7.68 0.25
N ARG A 60 -11.41 7.60 0.98
CA ARG A 60 -11.15 8.35 2.22
C ARG A 60 -12.16 8.07 3.35
N ASN A 61 -12.84 6.94 3.30
CA ASN A 61 -13.76 6.45 4.31
C ASN A 61 -12.99 5.68 5.40
N TYR A 62 -12.09 6.37 6.12
CA TYR A 62 -11.11 5.76 7.01
C TYR A 62 -11.74 4.95 8.15
N ASN A 63 -12.87 5.38 8.71
CA ASN A 63 -13.56 4.65 9.79
C ASN A 63 -14.00 3.25 9.34
N PHE A 64 -14.57 3.13 8.13
CA PHE A 64 -14.97 1.84 7.57
C PHE A 64 -13.75 0.98 7.19
N ALA A 65 -12.73 1.59 6.61
CA ALA A 65 -11.48 0.89 6.32
C ALA A 65 -10.86 0.31 7.59
N LYS A 66 -10.80 1.11 8.67
CA LYS A 66 -10.27 0.68 9.96
C LYS A 66 -11.04 -0.52 10.52
N SER A 67 -12.37 -0.46 10.51
CA SER A 67 -13.21 -1.56 10.98
C SER A 67 -12.93 -2.88 10.26
N ASP A 68 -12.78 -2.83 8.93
CA ASP A 68 -12.49 -4.02 8.13
C ASP A 68 -11.06 -4.54 8.37
N TYR A 69 -10.05 -3.65 8.46
CA TYR A 69 -8.69 -4.07 8.81
C TYR A 69 -8.59 -4.67 10.22
N GLU A 70 -9.22 -4.05 11.21
CA GLU A 70 -9.23 -4.58 12.59
C GLU A 70 -9.91 -5.96 12.67
N ARG A 71 -11.01 -6.14 11.91
CA ARG A 71 -11.68 -7.43 11.82
C ARG A 71 -10.80 -8.47 11.14
N LEU A 72 -10.15 -8.12 10.03
CA LEU A 72 -9.18 -8.98 9.36
C LEU A 72 -8.06 -9.39 10.31
N LEU A 73 -7.51 -8.46 11.08
CA LEU A 73 -6.39 -8.71 11.99
C LEU A 73 -6.80 -9.50 13.24
N LYS A 74 -8.09 -9.51 13.62
CA LYS A 74 -8.60 -10.46 14.64
C LYS A 74 -8.60 -11.91 14.11
N LEU A 75 -8.89 -12.11 12.82
CA LEU A 75 -8.91 -13.41 12.17
C LEU A 75 -7.49 -13.89 11.79
N ALA A 76 -6.66 -12.97 11.32
CA ALA A 76 -5.30 -13.21 10.85
C ALA A 76 -4.33 -12.14 11.39
N PRO A 77 -3.87 -12.25 12.66
CA PRO A 77 -3.04 -11.22 13.31
C PRO A 77 -1.72 -10.91 12.59
N ARG A 78 -1.21 -11.89 11.83
CA ARG A 78 0.04 -11.76 11.07
C ARG A 78 -0.18 -11.45 9.58
N SER A 79 -1.38 -11.09 9.16
CA SER A 79 -1.66 -10.71 7.78
C SER A 79 -0.78 -9.54 7.36
N TYR A 80 0.13 -9.77 6.42
CA TYR A 80 1.01 -8.74 5.87
C TYR A 80 0.21 -7.55 5.31
N ASN A 81 -0.73 -7.84 4.41
CA ASN A 81 -1.54 -6.80 3.77
C ASN A 81 -2.47 -6.09 4.76
N GLY A 82 -3.02 -6.82 5.73
CA GLY A 82 -3.86 -6.22 6.78
C GLY A 82 -3.08 -5.24 7.67
N ARG A 83 -1.88 -5.64 8.12
CA ARG A 83 -1.02 -4.79 8.96
C ARG A 83 -0.49 -3.59 8.19
N LEU A 84 -0.01 -3.79 6.94
CA LEU A 84 0.46 -2.70 6.09
C LEU A 84 -0.68 -1.73 5.75
N GLY A 85 -1.87 -2.25 5.44
CA GLY A 85 -3.05 -1.42 5.18
C GLY A 85 -3.46 -0.59 6.39
N LEU A 86 -3.45 -1.17 7.59
CA LEU A 86 -3.72 -0.43 8.84
C LEU A 86 -2.64 0.63 9.11
N ALA A 87 -1.36 0.32 8.92
CA ALA A 87 -0.28 1.31 9.07
C ALA A 87 -0.45 2.48 8.10
N THR A 88 -0.80 2.20 6.85
CA THR A 88 -1.08 3.25 5.85
C THR A 88 -2.28 4.10 6.24
N LEU A 89 -3.32 3.49 6.81
CA LEU A 89 -4.50 4.20 7.32
C LEU A 89 -4.11 5.13 8.47
N GLU A 90 -3.39 4.64 9.46
CA GLU A 90 -2.94 5.44 10.61
C GLU A 90 -2.06 6.62 10.15
N GLN A 91 -1.20 6.42 9.14
CA GLN A 91 -0.45 7.50 8.51
C GLN A 91 -1.36 8.56 7.87
N LYS A 92 -2.39 8.12 7.09
CA LYS A 92 -3.33 9.04 6.43
C LYS A 92 -4.20 9.84 7.42
N GLU A 93 -4.42 9.29 8.60
CA GLU A 93 -5.10 9.99 9.71
C GLU A 93 -4.13 10.87 10.54
N GLY A 94 -2.84 10.92 10.19
CA GLY A 94 -1.83 11.68 10.93
C GLY A 94 -1.40 11.03 12.25
N LYS A 95 -1.74 9.77 12.47
CA LYS A 95 -1.37 8.98 13.65
C LYS A 95 -0.04 8.28 13.41
N TYR A 96 1.00 9.07 13.21
CA TYR A 96 2.31 8.61 12.76
C TYR A 96 2.95 7.59 13.71
N GLU A 97 2.83 7.80 15.01
CA GLU A 97 3.39 6.89 16.02
C GLU A 97 2.73 5.50 15.97
N ALA A 98 1.41 5.45 15.73
CA ALA A 98 0.70 4.19 15.56
C ALA A 98 1.16 3.47 14.28
N ALA A 99 1.31 4.20 13.17
CA ALA A 99 1.83 3.66 11.93
C ALA A 99 3.25 3.10 12.10
N LEU A 100 4.15 3.86 12.73
CA LEU A 100 5.52 3.43 13.03
C LEU A 100 5.56 2.19 13.93
N SER A 101 4.70 2.13 14.94
CA SER A 101 4.61 0.96 15.83
C SER A 101 4.31 -0.33 15.04
N ILE A 102 3.34 -0.27 14.11
CA ILE A 102 2.99 -1.43 13.27
C ILE A 102 4.16 -1.79 12.36
N LEU A 103 4.73 -0.82 11.64
CA LEU A 103 5.80 -1.06 10.66
C LEU A 103 7.09 -1.56 11.34
N ASN A 104 7.45 -1.00 12.49
CA ASN A 104 8.60 -1.44 13.28
C ASN A 104 8.42 -2.88 13.76
N ALA A 105 7.23 -3.25 14.25
CA ALA A 105 6.94 -4.62 14.64
C ALA A 105 7.07 -5.58 13.45
N MET A 106 6.55 -5.22 12.28
CA MET A 106 6.68 -6.05 11.07
C MET A 106 8.13 -6.23 10.61
N ILE A 107 8.93 -5.17 10.69
CA ILE A 107 10.36 -5.22 10.31
C ILE A 107 11.18 -6.01 11.35
N ALA A 108 10.87 -5.89 12.64
CA ALA A 108 11.54 -6.62 13.71
C ALA A 108 11.34 -8.15 13.62
N GLU A 109 10.25 -8.61 13.01
CA GLU A 109 9.98 -10.03 12.75
C GLU A 109 10.87 -10.61 11.63
N LYS A 110 11.82 -9.84 11.08
CA LYS A 110 12.76 -10.31 10.05
C LYS A 110 13.63 -11.45 10.59
N GLY A 111 13.46 -12.63 9.97
CA GLY A 111 14.17 -13.86 10.38
C GLY A 111 13.31 -14.84 11.19
N GLU A 112 12.13 -14.48 11.63
CA GLU A 112 11.19 -15.43 12.21
C GLU A 112 10.61 -16.35 11.13
N GLU A 113 10.65 -17.66 11.36
CA GLU A 113 10.17 -18.67 10.39
C GLU A 113 8.67 -18.56 10.13
N ALA A 114 7.90 -18.12 11.13
CA ALA A 114 6.44 -17.98 11.05
C ALA A 114 5.96 -16.76 10.23
N THR A 115 6.84 -15.80 9.93
CA THR A 115 6.53 -14.54 9.20
C THR A 115 7.41 -14.32 7.98
N ARG A 116 7.83 -15.40 7.32
CA ARG A 116 8.82 -15.38 6.23
C ARG A 116 8.39 -14.49 5.06
N LEU A 117 8.56 -13.18 5.24
CA LEU A 117 8.34 -12.19 4.19
C LEU A 117 9.47 -12.28 3.14
N THR A 118 9.14 -11.97 1.90
CA THR A 118 10.14 -11.87 0.82
C THR A 118 10.97 -10.59 0.98
N THR A 119 12.13 -10.53 0.31
CA THR A 119 12.95 -9.32 0.25
C THR A 119 12.17 -8.13 -0.31
N GLN A 120 11.32 -8.37 -1.31
CA GLN A 120 10.45 -7.35 -1.89
C GLN A 120 9.42 -6.83 -0.87
N GLN A 121 8.83 -7.72 -0.07
CA GLN A 121 7.89 -7.31 0.98
C GLN A 121 8.60 -6.47 2.05
N TYR A 122 9.82 -6.83 2.44
CA TYR A 122 10.60 -5.97 3.34
C TYR A 122 10.95 -4.62 2.72
N ALA A 123 11.31 -4.58 1.43
CA ALA A 123 11.55 -3.32 0.73
C ALA A 123 10.31 -2.39 0.80
N VAL A 124 9.10 -2.95 0.58
CA VAL A 124 7.85 -2.21 0.73
C VAL A 124 7.65 -1.68 2.16
N LEU A 125 7.97 -2.47 3.20
CA LEU A 125 7.86 -2.01 4.59
C LEU A 125 8.80 -0.84 4.90
N TYR A 126 10.04 -0.89 4.41
CA TYR A 126 10.98 0.22 4.57
C TYR A 126 10.50 1.47 3.82
N VAL A 127 9.96 1.34 2.60
CA VAL A 127 9.36 2.48 1.88
C VAL A 127 8.17 3.06 2.64
N ALA A 128 7.29 2.22 3.16
CA ALA A 128 6.14 2.67 3.95
C ALA A 128 6.60 3.43 5.21
N ARG A 129 7.63 2.92 5.92
CA ARG A 129 8.18 3.59 7.11
C ARG A 129 8.86 4.91 6.74
N ALA A 130 9.62 4.94 5.65
CA ALA A 130 10.22 6.18 5.14
C ALA A 130 9.17 7.24 4.83
N GLY A 131 8.02 6.86 4.27
CA GLY A 131 6.91 7.78 4.05
C GLY A 131 6.37 8.40 5.35
N VAL A 132 6.21 7.59 6.40
CA VAL A 132 5.79 8.10 7.72
C VAL A 132 6.85 9.02 8.32
N GLU A 133 8.14 8.62 8.29
CA GLU A 133 9.25 9.44 8.79
C GLU A 133 9.38 10.77 8.03
N GLN A 134 9.11 10.77 6.73
CA GLN A 134 9.07 11.99 5.92
C GLN A 134 7.93 12.93 6.35
N ASP A 135 6.75 12.40 6.62
CA ASP A 135 5.61 13.19 7.12
C ASP A 135 5.93 13.81 8.48
N MET A 136 6.69 13.11 9.34
CA MET A 136 7.19 13.59 10.61
C MET A 136 8.41 14.54 10.49
N LYS A 137 8.91 14.78 9.28
CA LYS A 137 10.13 15.57 8.99
C LYS A 137 11.44 14.94 9.49
N HIS A 138 11.44 13.65 9.75
CA HIS A 138 12.64 12.88 10.11
C HIS A 138 13.39 12.42 8.85
N VAL A 139 13.90 13.39 8.10
CA VAL A 139 14.45 13.17 6.75
C VAL A 139 15.60 12.16 6.74
N ASP A 140 16.46 12.18 7.76
CA ASP A 140 17.62 11.27 7.81
C ASP A 140 17.16 9.81 7.99
N LEU A 141 16.15 9.55 8.84
CA LEU A 141 15.56 8.23 9.02
C LEU A 141 14.87 7.74 7.75
N ALA A 142 14.11 8.62 7.10
CA ALA A 142 13.49 8.31 5.81
C ALA A 142 14.54 7.93 4.76
N MET A 143 15.66 8.66 4.67
CA MET A 143 16.74 8.35 3.73
C MET A 143 17.37 6.98 3.99
N MET A 144 17.64 6.64 5.26
CA MET A 144 18.18 5.32 5.64
C MET A 144 17.27 4.18 5.20
N ASP A 145 15.96 4.34 5.42
CA ASP A 145 14.97 3.34 5.03
C ASP A 145 14.87 3.19 3.50
N LEU A 146 14.91 4.30 2.76
CA LEU A 146 14.87 4.26 1.29
C LEU A 146 16.12 3.60 0.71
N GLU A 147 17.28 3.80 1.31
CA GLU A 147 18.53 3.12 0.90
C GLU A 147 18.45 1.61 1.16
N GLU A 148 17.94 1.20 2.33
CA GLU A 148 17.75 -0.22 2.63
C GLU A 148 16.67 -0.86 1.72
N ALA A 149 15.59 -0.15 1.41
CA ALA A 149 14.57 -0.61 0.47
C ALA A 149 15.17 -0.87 -0.92
N ILE A 150 15.95 0.05 -1.46
CA ILE A 150 16.62 -0.08 -2.77
C ILE A 150 17.65 -1.21 -2.78
N LYS A 151 18.35 -1.41 -1.67
CA LYS A 151 19.31 -2.52 -1.52
C LYS A 151 18.61 -3.88 -1.50
N LEU A 152 17.43 -3.98 -0.89
CA LEU A 152 16.63 -5.20 -0.85
C LEU A 152 15.94 -5.49 -2.19
N ASP A 153 15.49 -4.44 -2.87
CA ASP A 153 14.82 -4.51 -4.16
C ASP A 153 15.16 -3.28 -5.01
N ALA A 154 16.11 -3.44 -5.93
CA ALA A 154 16.52 -2.37 -6.85
C ALA A 154 15.45 -1.96 -7.87
N SER A 155 14.33 -2.67 -7.92
CA SER A 155 13.15 -2.34 -8.75
C SER A 155 12.07 -1.59 -7.99
N GLN A 156 12.29 -1.27 -6.70
CA GLN A 156 11.33 -0.57 -5.86
C GLN A 156 11.19 0.89 -6.28
N THR A 157 10.31 1.11 -7.23
CA THR A 157 10.11 2.40 -7.89
C THR A 157 9.75 3.52 -6.93
N GLU A 158 8.88 3.25 -5.96
CA GLU A 158 8.42 4.23 -4.97
C GLU A 158 9.59 4.77 -4.11
N ALA A 159 10.58 3.92 -3.80
CA ALA A 159 11.76 4.33 -3.06
C ALA A 159 12.56 5.41 -3.81
N TYR A 160 12.73 5.27 -5.12
CA TYR A 160 13.40 6.28 -5.93
C TYR A 160 12.58 7.57 -6.03
N LEU A 161 11.25 7.47 -6.16
CA LEU A 161 10.38 8.64 -6.21
C LEU A 161 10.47 9.47 -4.93
N ILE A 162 10.35 8.84 -3.77
CA ILE A 162 10.42 9.52 -2.48
C ILE A 162 11.82 10.10 -2.25
N ARG A 163 12.89 9.33 -2.51
CA ARG A 163 14.27 9.79 -2.34
C ARG A 163 14.59 10.95 -3.28
N GLY A 164 14.14 10.88 -4.51
CA GLY A 164 14.28 11.97 -5.48
C GLY A 164 13.59 13.26 -5.02
N GLN A 165 12.39 13.17 -4.44
CA GLN A 165 11.69 14.31 -3.86
C GLN A 165 12.44 14.89 -2.66
N ILE A 166 13.00 14.04 -1.79
CA ILE A 166 13.85 14.49 -0.68
C ILE A 166 15.10 15.21 -1.20
N TYR A 167 15.80 14.65 -2.18
CA TYR A 167 16.96 15.31 -2.79
C TYR A 167 16.60 16.66 -3.40
N LEU A 168 15.44 16.74 -4.06
CA LEU A 168 14.97 18.00 -4.67
C LEU A 168 14.71 19.07 -3.59
N SER A 169 14.08 18.70 -2.47
CA SER A 169 13.86 19.59 -1.33
C SER A 169 15.17 20.09 -0.70
N GLN A 170 16.22 19.26 -0.75
CA GLN A 170 17.58 19.60 -0.30
C GLN A 170 18.39 20.35 -1.38
N LYS A 171 17.80 20.73 -2.50
CA LYS A 171 18.46 21.36 -3.65
C LYS A 171 19.58 20.52 -4.29
N LYS A 172 19.58 19.22 -4.06
CA LYS A 172 20.50 18.23 -4.66
C LYS A 172 19.95 17.76 -6.01
N LYS A 173 19.86 18.69 -6.97
CA LYS A 173 19.14 18.54 -8.25
C LYS A 173 19.62 17.34 -9.09
N GLU A 174 20.94 17.12 -9.17
CA GLU A 174 21.51 16.03 -9.95
C GLU A 174 21.15 14.64 -9.37
N LEU A 175 21.12 14.51 -8.03
CA LEU A 175 20.74 13.26 -7.38
C LEU A 175 19.23 13.03 -7.56
N ALA A 176 18.42 14.06 -7.41
CA ALA A 176 16.98 13.97 -7.65
C ALA A 176 16.67 13.52 -9.08
N LYS A 177 17.34 14.13 -10.06
CA LYS A 177 17.20 13.78 -11.49
C LYS A 177 17.52 12.32 -11.74
N ARG A 178 18.64 11.80 -11.21
CA ARG A 178 19.04 10.39 -11.34
C ARG A 178 17.97 9.44 -10.79
N ASP A 179 17.40 9.74 -9.64
CA ASP A 179 16.35 8.92 -9.04
C ASP A 179 15.07 8.95 -9.88
N PHE A 180 14.64 10.10 -10.38
CA PHE A 180 13.48 10.18 -11.28
C PHE A 180 13.70 9.47 -12.62
N GLU A 181 14.90 9.59 -13.22
CA GLU A 181 15.27 8.86 -14.43
C GLU A 181 15.28 7.33 -14.17
N LYS A 182 15.74 6.90 -12.98
CA LYS A 182 15.65 5.51 -12.56
C LYS A 182 14.21 5.03 -12.44
N ALA A 183 13.33 5.81 -11.82
CA ALA A 183 11.91 5.49 -11.72
C ALA A 183 11.25 5.36 -13.11
N ILE A 184 11.59 6.24 -14.07
CA ILE A 184 11.14 6.12 -15.46
C ILE A 184 11.63 4.82 -16.08
N SER A 185 12.90 4.46 -15.90
CA SER A 185 13.45 3.20 -16.42
C SER A 185 12.77 1.96 -15.84
N LEU A 186 12.13 2.09 -14.68
CA LEU A 186 11.35 1.05 -14.00
C LEU A 186 9.85 1.08 -14.36
N GLY A 187 9.44 1.94 -15.28
CA GLY A 187 8.10 1.94 -15.86
C GLY A 187 7.19 3.10 -15.45
N VAL A 188 7.68 4.08 -14.68
CA VAL A 188 6.89 5.30 -14.41
C VAL A 188 6.78 6.10 -15.70
N PRO A 189 5.57 6.51 -16.13
CA PRO A 189 5.40 7.35 -17.30
C PRO A 189 6.17 8.67 -17.14
N GLN A 190 6.99 9.02 -18.12
CA GLN A 190 7.78 10.26 -18.08
C GLN A 190 6.91 11.50 -17.92
N GLY A 191 5.68 11.46 -18.44
CA GLY A 191 4.72 12.55 -18.31
C GLY A 191 4.40 12.89 -16.86
N ASP A 192 4.31 11.88 -16.00
CA ASP A 192 3.97 12.02 -14.57
C ASP A 192 5.10 12.70 -13.76
N LEU A 193 6.34 12.61 -14.25
CA LEU A 193 7.52 13.19 -13.60
C LEU A 193 8.04 14.45 -14.28
N ARG A 194 7.34 14.96 -15.30
CA ARG A 194 7.78 16.12 -16.10
C ARG A 194 8.08 17.35 -15.25
N ASP A 195 7.18 17.70 -14.34
CA ASP A 195 7.33 18.90 -13.52
C ASP A 195 8.47 18.75 -12.48
N LEU A 196 8.68 17.55 -11.94
CA LEU A 196 9.80 17.25 -11.05
C LEU A 196 11.14 17.32 -11.80
N LEU A 197 11.20 16.78 -13.02
CA LEU A 197 12.40 16.86 -13.86
C LEU A 197 12.71 18.30 -14.31
N LEU A 198 11.70 19.16 -14.51
CA LEU A 198 11.91 20.57 -14.80
C LEU A 198 12.52 21.32 -13.60
N GLN A 199 12.16 20.97 -12.38
CA GLN A 199 12.75 21.54 -11.16
C GLN A 199 14.20 21.09 -10.93
N CYS A 200 14.63 20.01 -11.59
CA CYS A 200 16.02 19.53 -11.56
C CYS A 200 16.95 20.29 -12.51
N LYS A 201 16.43 21.17 -13.36
CA LYS A 201 17.22 22.06 -14.21
C LYS A 201 17.63 23.30 -13.42
#